data_d29be2a383a508c92622a5bdc09faf09
#
_entry.id   d29be2a383a508c92622a5bdc09faf09
#
_cell.length_a   1.000
_cell.length_b   1.000
_cell.length_c   1.000
_cell.angle_alpha   90.00
_cell.angle_beta   90.00
_cell.angle_gamma   90.00
#
_symmetry.space_group_name_H-M   'P 1'
#
loop_
_entity.id
_entity.type
_entity.pdbx_description
1 polymer ?
#
loop_
_entity_poly.entity_id
_entity_poly.type
_entity_poly.pdbx_seq_one_letter_code
_entity_poly.pdbx_strand_id
1 'polypeptide(L)'
;MSSSAPIGVFDSGLGGISVARQIAKDMPAEHVLYFGDSANAPYGIKTPEQVRALSFDIVERFVRQGVKAVVIACNTATSAAVNDLREHYDIPIIGMEPALKVACDRGDVPSDPHHIPQRVIVAATPLTLRERKFAKLMDRFDSNNTIFKEPCPDLVEIVESGRLGDHDLVMRTLHGYFDQYDMEHIDSVVLGCTHFVFYRDYFRELLPERAAVIDGNEGTVRHLGVVLESLGKLAPEDATGGVELANSDPSEQIAELSRKLLNV
;
A
#
# COMPACT_ATOMS: atom_id res chain seq x y z
N MET A 1 26.51 10.92 -5.77
CA MET A 1 26.96 9.83 -6.67
C MET A 1 25.80 8.88 -6.86
N SER A 2 25.49 8.46 -8.10
CA SER A 2 24.44 7.46 -8.37
C SER A 2 24.75 6.11 -7.72
N SER A 3 23.74 5.29 -7.46
CA SER A 3 23.89 3.98 -6.82
C SER A 3 23.11 2.91 -7.55
N SER A 4 23.80 1.87 -8.02
CA SER A 4 23.19 0.68 -8.63
C SER A 4 22.68 -0.35 -7.59
N ALA A 5 22.82 -0.08 -6.29
CA ALA A 5 22.26 -0.95 -5.25
C ALA A 5 20.74 -1.01 -5.37
N PRO A 6 20.11 -2.18 -5.14
CA PRO A 6 18.67 -2.34 -5.31
C PRO A 6 17.85 -1.62 -4.22
N ILE A 7 16.56 -1.46 -4.49
CA ILE A 7 15.55 -1.04 -3.52
C ILE A 7 14.85 -2.29 -3.01
N GLY A 8 14.84 -2.51 -1.68
CA GLY A 8 14.02 -3.56 -1.07
C GLY A 8 12.58 -3.11 -0.93
N VAL A 9 11.64 -3.91 -1.37
CA VAL A 9 10.19 -3.67 -1.18
C VAL A 9 9.58 -4.88 -0.53
N PHE A 10 8.90 -4.72 0.60
CA PHE A 10 8.21 -5.86 1.20
C PHE A 10 6.75 -5.58 1.56
N ASP A 11 6.00 -6.65 1.57
CA ASP A 11 4.60 -6.69 1.98
C ASP A 11 4.29 -7.96 2.78
N SER A 12 3.15 -7.98 3.45
CA SER A 12 2.64 -9.18 4.14
C SER A 12 2.29 -10.35 3.20
N GLY A 13 2.23 -10.11 1.89
CA GLY A 13 1.88 -11.11 0.90
C GLY A 13 2.08 -10.59 -0.52
N LEU A 14 1.05 -10.71 -1.36
CA LEU A 14 1.08 -10.34 -2.78
C LEU A 14 0.74 -8.87 -3.05
N GLY A 15 0.11 -8.18 -2.10
CA GLY A 15 -0.43 -6.82 -2.29
C GLY A 15 0.62 -5.80 -2.72
N GLY A 16 1.80 -5.84 -2.11
CA GLY A 16 2.89 -4.91 -2.36
C GLY A 16 3.52 -5.01 -3.76
N ILE A 17 3.19 -6.03 -4.55
CA ILE A 17 3.55 -6.10 -5.97
C ILE A 17 3.02 -4.87 -6.72
N SER A 18 1.87 -4.34 -6.30
CA SER A 18 1.33 -3.09 -6.86
C SER A 18 2.28 -1.90 -6.70
N VAL A 19 3.00 -1.84 -5.56
CA VAL A 19 4.02 -0.81 -5.28
C VAL A 19 5.29 -1.06 -6.07
N ALA A 20 5.77 -2.31 -6.12
CA ALA A 20 6.94 -2.68 -6.92
C ALA A 20 6.73 -2.35 -8.42
N ARG A 21 5.52 -2.61 -8.94
CA ARG A 21 5.11 -2.25 -10.29
C ARG A 21 5.11 -0.73 -10.50
N GLN A 22 4.61 0.02 -9.53
CA GLN A 22 4.62 1.49 -9.61
C GLN A 22 6.06 2.05 -9.62
N ILE A 23 6.98 1.47 -8.81
CA ILE A 23 8.41 1.84 -8.85
C ILE A 23 8.99 1.55 -10.23
N ALA A 24 8.78 0.36 -10.79
CA ALA A 24 9.29 -0.01 -12.10
C ALA A 24 8.77 0.91 -13.22
N LYS A 25 7.54 1.39 -13.09
CA LYS A 25 6.93 2.34 -14.05
C LYS A 25 7.52 3.74 -13.94
N ASP A 26 7.62 4.30 -12.73
CA ASP A 26 7.97 5.69 -12.51
C ASP A 26 9.49 5.90 -12.39
N MET A 27 10.23 4.84 -12.07
CA MET A 27 11.68 4.83 -11.86
C MET A 27 12.32 3.64 -12.60
N PRO A 28 12.25 3.60 -13.94
CA PRO A 28 12.59 2.39 -14.74
C PRO A 28 14.06 1.98 -14.70
N ALA A 29 14.96 2.86 -14.25
CA ALA A 29 16.37 2.54 -14.03
C ALA A 29 16.65 1.84 -12.70
N GLU A 30 15.67 1.79 -11.78
CA GLU A 30 15.84 1.20 -10.46
C GLU A 30 15.64 -0.32 -10.47
N HIS A 31 16.52 -1.03 -9.76
CA HIS A 31 16.34 -2.46 -9.51
C HIS A 31 15.60 -2.67 -8.19
N VAL A 32 14.54 -3.46 -8.22
CA VAL A 32 13.67 -3.72 -7.08
C VAL A 32 13.77 -5.18 -6.65
N LEU A 33 14.09 -5.42 -5.40
CA LEU A 33 13.97 -6.72 -4.74
C LEU A 33 12.64 -6.74 -3.98
N TYR A 34 11.64 -7.43 -4.50
CA TYR A 34 10.37 -7.60 -3.83
C TYR A 34 10.35 -8.85 -2.97
N PHE A 35 9.85 -8.74 -1.73
CA PHE A 35 9.61 -9.87 -0.84
C PHE A 35 8.19 -9.84 -0.29
N GLY A 36 7.37 -10.85 -0.64
CA GLY A 36 6.06 -11.10 -0.08
C GLY A 36 6.13 -12.12 1.07
N ASP A 37 5.52 -11.83 2.20
CA ASP A 37 5.51 -12.74 3.36
C ASP A 37 4.20 -13.54 3.44
N SER A 38 3.80 -14.19 2.34
CA SER A 38 2.53 -14.92 2.21
C SER A 38 2.38 -16.08 3.21
N ALA A 39 3.49 -16.74 3.60
CA ALA A 39 3.44 -17.80 4.62
C ALA A 39 2.98 -17.27 6.00
N ASN A 40 3.13 -15.98 6.26
CA ASN A 40 2.69 -15.32 7.49
C ASN A 40 1.48 -14.40 7.28
N ALA A 41 0.92 -14.33 6.06
CA ALA A 41 -0.28 -13.55 5.78
C ALA A 41 -1.52 -14.12 6.51
N PRO A 42 -2.54 -13.30 6.79
CA PRO A 42 -2.57 -11.86 6.69
C PRO A 42 -2.02 -11.16 7.96
N TYR A 43 -1.29 -10.06 7.80
CA TYR A 43 -0.81 -9.27 8.95
C TYR A 43 -1.93 -8.53 9.69
N GLY A 44 -3.02 -8.25 9.03
CA GLY A 44 -4.13 -7.44 9.56
C GLY A 44 -4.87 -8.02 10.78
N ILE A 45 -4.68 -9.31 11.08
CA ILE A 45 -5.27 -10.01 12.23
C ILE A 45 -4.23 -10.39 13.31
N LYS A 46 -2.93 -10.10 13.08
CA LYS A 46 -1.85 -10.37 14.04
C LYS A 46 -1.76 -9.27 15.10
N THR A 47 -0.95 -9.50 16.15
CA THR A 47 -0.60 -8.44 17.10
C THR A 47 0.47 -7.50 16.51
N PRO A 48 0.53 -6.23 16.96
CA PRO A 48 1.59 -5.30 16.53
C PRO A 48 3.00 -5.85 16.75
N GLU A 49 3.23 -6.55 17.87
CA GLU A 49 4.53 -7.15 18.22
C GLU A 49 4.93 -8.26 17.22
N GLN A 50 3.97 -9.09 16.81
CA GLN A 50 4.22 -10.13 15.80
C GLN A 50 4.58 -9.51 14.45
N VAL A 51 3.81 -8.50 14.01
CA VAL A 51 4.06 -7.80 12.74
C VAL A 51 5.41 -7.08 12.78
N ARG A 52 5.76 -6.47 13.92
CA ARG A 52 7.04 -5.82 14.13
C ARG A 52 8.20 -6.82 13.99
N ALA A 53 8.15 -7.96 14.67
CA ALA A 53 9.19 -8.99 14.60
C ALA A 53 9.42 -9.46 13.15
N LEU A 54 8.34 -9.82 12.43
CA LEU A 54 8.41 -10.23 11.03
C LEU A 54 9.02 -9.13 10.14
N SER A 55 8.65 -7.86 10.38
CA SER A 55 9.19 -6.71 9.63
C SER A 55 10.71 -6.53 9.85
N PHE A 56 11.19 -6.72 11.08
CA PHE A 56 12.61 -6.66 11.38
C PHE A 56 13.39 -7.76 10.68
N ASP A 57 12.90 -9.02 10.70
CA ASP A 57 13.54 -10.15 10.03
C ASP A 57 13.68 -9.91 8.51
N ILE A 58 12.65 -9.32 7.88
CA ILE A 58 12.68 -9.01 6.45
C ILE A 58 13.65 -7.87 6.14
N VAL A 59 13.62 -6.78 6.92
CA VAL A 59 14.52 -5.64 6.70
C VAL A 59 15.99 -6.04 6.94
N GLU A 60 16.27 -6.84 7.96
CA GLU A 60 17.61 -7.39 8.19
C GLU A 60 18.11 -8.20 6.97
N ARG A 61 17.22 -9.00 6.36
CA ARG A 61 17.54 -9.73 5.12
C ARG A 61 17.91 -8.78 3.98
N PHE A 62 17.15 -7.70 3.78
CA PHE A 62 17.44 -6.70 2.74
C PHE A 62 18.75 -5.95 3.01
N VAL A 63 19.03 -5.60 4.26
CA VAL A 63 20.30 -4.96 4.64
C VAL A 63 21.49 -5.84 4.29
N ARG A 64 21.41 -7.15 4.57
CA ARG A 64 22.45 -8.13 4.16
C ARG A 64 22.61 -8.26 2.66
N GLN A 65 21.57 -7.98 1.88
CA GLN A 65 21.60 -7.94 0.40
C GLN A 65 22.12 -6.61 -0.14
N GLY A 66 22.44 -5.64 0.73
CA GLY A 66 23.03 -4.36 0.36
C GLY A 66 22.04 -3.41 -0.33
N VAL A 67 20.75 -3.44 0.03
CA VAL A 67 19.78 -2.50 -0.53
C VAL A 67 20.10 -1.06 -0.11
N LYS A 68 19.84 -0.10 -1.00
CA LYS A 68 20.05 1.34 -0.74
C LYS A 68 18.91 2.02 0.01
N ALA A 69 17.72 1.42 -0.01
CA ALA A 69 16.53 1.86 0.69
C ALA A 69 15.55 0.69 0.85
N VAL A 70 14.62 0.78 1.81
CA VAL A 70 13.53 -0.16 1.97
C VAL A 70 12.18 0.57 1.87
N VAL A 71 11.25 0.01 1.11
CA VAL A 71 9.84 0.41 1.08
C VAL A 71 9.01 -0.64 1.79
N ILE A 72 8.33 -0.23 2.85
CA ILE A 72 7.32 -1.04 3.52
C ILE A 72 6.00 -0.80 2.79
N ALA A 73 5.67 -1.66 1.83
CA ALA A 73 4.45 -1.52 1.04
C ALA A 73 3.18 -1.79 1.88
N CYS A 74 3.26 -2.72 2.84
CA CYS A 74 2.16 -3.06 3.74
C CYS A 74 1.80 -1.91 4.70
N ASN A 75 0.57 -1.39 4.62
CA ASN A 75 0.07 -0.37 5.56
C ASN A 75 0.09 -0.88 7.01
N THR A 76 -0.26 -2.15 7.22
CA THR A 76 -0.25 -2.79 8.55
C THR A 76 1.17 -2.84 9.13
N ALA A 77 2.15 -3.29 8.34
CA ALA A 77 3.56 -3.32 8.78
C ALA A 77 4.12 -1.91 9.00
N THR A 78 3.76 -0.95 8.14
CA THR A 78 4.13 0.46 8.33
C THR A 78 3.62 0.98 9.67
N SER A 79 2.34 0.73 9.99
CA SER A 79 1.75 1.21 11.25
C SER A 79 2.44 0.60 12.48
N ALA A 80 2.80 -0.68 12.42
CA ALA A 80 3.35 -1.42 13.54
C ALA A 80 4.88 -1.25 13.73
N ALA A 81 5.66 -0.99 12.67
CA ALA A 81 7.11 -1.16 12.72
C ALA A 81 7.96 0.00 12.19
N VAL A 82 7.41 0.92 11.38
CA VAL A 82 8.23 1.87 10.62
C VAL A 82 9.10 2.78 11.48
N ASN A 83 8.62 3.22 12.64
CA ASN A 83 9.39 4.11 13.50
C ASN A 83 10.59 3.39 14.12
N ASP A 84 10.36 2.20 14.65
CA ASP A 84 11.40 1.37 15.27
C ASP A 84 12.46 0.94 14.25
N LEU A 85 12.04 0.62 13.02
CA LEU A 85 12.95 0.31 11.91
C LEU A 85 13.82 1.51 11.52
N ARG A 86 13.25 2.73 11.48
CA ARG A 86 13.99 3.98 11.20
C ARG A 86 14.97 4.34 12.29
N GLU A 87 14.69 3.97 13.54
CA GLU A 87 15.60 4.18 14.66
C GLU A 87 16.76 3.15 14.66
N HIS A 88 16.53 1.96 14.08
CA HIS A 88 17.48 0.87 14.13
C HIS A 88 18.44 0.81 12.93
N TYR A 89 17.99 1.23 11.74
CA TYR A 89 18.76 1.11 10.49
C TYR A 89 19.11 2.47 9.90
N ASP A 90 20.35 2.64 9.44
CA ASP A 90 20.90 3.88 8.84
C ASP A 90 20.48 4.07 7.36
N ILE A 91 19.70 3.15 6.79
CA ILE A 91 19.19 3.28 5.42
C ILE A 91 17.80 3.92 5.40
N PRO A 92 17.41 4.63 4.33
CA PRO A 92 16.08 5.16 4.19
C PRO A 92 15.00 4.07 4.27
N ILE A 93 14.03 4.25 5.16
CA ILE A 93 12.87 3.36 5.29
C ILE A 93 11.60 4.16 5.00
N ILE A 94 11.00 3.86 3.87
CA ILE A 94 9.79 4.50 3.37
C ILE A 94 8.60 3.63 3.74
N GLY A 95 7.67 4.17 4.52
CA GLY A 95 6.43 3.46 4.87
C GLY A 95 5.26 3.97 4.06
N MET A 96 4.31 3.10 3.78
CA MET A 96 3.04 3.46 3.15
C MET A 96 2.00 3.84 4.21
N GLU A 97 1.19 4.83 3.89
CA GLU A 97 0.02 5.23 4.68
C GLU A 97 -1.20 5.33 3.78
N PRO A 98 -2.42 5.10 4.30
CA PRO A 98 -3.64 5.37 3.55
C PRO A 98 -3.66 6.81 3.02
N ALA A 99 -3.99 6.97 1.75
CA ALA A 99 -3.93 8.27 1.06
C ALA A 99 -5.11 9.20 1.45
N LEU A 100 -5.43 9.26 2.75
CA LEU A 100 -6.54 10.05 3.30
C LEU A 100 -6.40 11.54 3.00
N LYS A 101 -5.17 12.07 3.09
CA LYS A 101 -4.91 13.48 2.73
C LYS A 101 -5.36 13.78 1.30
N VAL A 102 -5.02 12.93 0.34
CA VAL A 102 -5.40 13.13 -1.07
C VAL A 102 -6.92 13.15 -1.25
N ALA A 103 -7.63 12.28 -0.52
CA ALA A 103 -9.10 12.24 -0.57
C ALA A 103 -9.73 13.51 0.02
N CYS A 104 -9.24 13.97 1.16
CA CYS A 104 -9.76 15.16 1.85
C CYS A 104 -9.45 16.46 1.11
N ASP A 105 -8.22 16.60 0.56
CA ASP A 105 -7.79 17.79 -0.19
C ASP A 105 -8.62 17.99 -1.49
N ARG A 106 -9.40 17.00 -1.94
CA ARG A 106 -10.33 17.15 -3.07
C ARG A 106 -11.42 18.18 -2.80
N GLY A 107 -11.71 18.46 -1.53
CA GLY A 107 -12.61 19.54 -1.11
C GLY A 107 -12.01 20.94 -1.20
N ASP A 108 -10.71 21.06 -1.45
CA ASP A 108 -10.04 22.35 -1.57
C ASP A 108 -10.19 22.88 -3.01
N VAL A 109 -10.84 24.03 -3.14
CA VAL A 109 -11.01 24.72 -4.42
C VAL A 109 -10.01 25.86 -4.50
N PRO A 110 -9.05 25.90 -5.46
CA PRO A 110 -7.98 26.89 -5.51
C PRO A 110 -8.47 28.35 -5.53
N SER A 111 -9.69 28.59 -5.99
CA SER A 111 -10.31 29.93 -6.09
C SER A 111 -11.26 30.25 -4.94
N ASP A 112 -11.50 29.31 -4.02
CA ASP A 112 -12.44 29.46 -2.91
C ASP A 112 -11.72 29.13 -1.58
N PRO A 113 -11.69 30.03 -0.60
CA PRO A 113 -11.11 29.75 0.72
C PRO A 113 -11.93 28.74 1.54
N HIS A 114 -13.13 28.39 1.09
CA HIS A 114 -13.99 27.45 1.78
C HIS A 114 -13.73 26.02 1.32
N HIS A 115 -13.33 25.16 2.27
CA HIS A 115 -13.22 23.72 2.04
C HIS A 115 -14.62 23.11 1.86
N ILE A 116 -14.79 22.28 0.85
CA ILE A 116 -16.02 21.49 0.65
C ILE A 116 -15.85 20.16 1.40
N PRO A 117 -16.65 19.91 2.47
CA PRO A 117 -16.54 18.67 3.24
C PRO A 117 -16.67 17.44 2.36
N GLN A 118 -15.73 16.53 2.48
CA GLN A 118 -15.71 15.27 1.73
C GLN A 118 -16.26 14.12 2.59
N ARG A 119 -16.97 13.20 1.95
CA ARG A 119 -17.43 11.94 2.53
C ARG A 119 -16.54 10.81 2.02
N VAL A 120 -15.65 10.34 2.87
CA VAL A 120 -14.58 9.42 2.50
C VAL A 120 -14.73 8.10 3.24
N ILE A 121 -14.73 6.97 2.53
CA ILE A 121 -14.59 5.65 3.13
C ILE A 121 -13.11 5.25 3.07
N VAL A 122 -12.52 4.88 4.21
CA VAL A 122 -11.20 4.26 4.26
C VAL A 122 -11.37 2.75 4.45
N ALA A 123 -11.21 2.01 3.35
CA ALA A 123 -11.18 0.57 3.35
C ALA A 123 -9.77 0.09 3.72
N ALA A 124 -9.62 -0.65 4.81
CA ALA A 124 -8.32 -1.13 5.27
C ALA A 124 -8.43 -2.41 6.10
N THR A 125 -7.29 -2.95 6.55
CA THR A 125 -7.31 -4.09 7.46
C THR A 125 -7.74 -3.66 8.87
N PRO A 126 -8.34 -4.56 9.67
CA PRO A 126 -8.72 -4.25 11.05
C PRO A 126 -7.59 -3.71 11.91
N LEU A 127 -6.35 -4.21 11.76
CA LEU A 127 -5.20 -3.72 12.52
C LEU A 127 -4.82 -2.30 12.09
N THR A 128 -4.74 -2.02 10.77
CA THR A 128 -4.43 -0.67 10.27
C THR A 128 -5.38 0.39 10.86
N LEU A 129 -6.69 0.10 10.89
CA LEU A 129 -7.71 1.05 11.39
C LEU A 129 -7.67 1.27 12.90
N ARG A 130 -7.11 0.34 13.68
CA ARG A 130 -6.98 0.43 15.14
C ARG A 130 -5.68 1.07 15.61
N GLU A 131 -4.67 1.11 14.74
CA GLU A 131 -3.35 1.62 15.12
C GLU A 131 -3.34 3.12 15.40
N ARG A 132 -2.54 3.53 16.41
CA ARG A 132 -2.40 4.94 16.84
C ARG A 132 -1.93 5.84 15.70
N LYS A 133 -1.13 5.32 14.78
CA LYS A 133 -0.65 6.08 13.63
C LYS A 133 -1.80 6.49 12.71
N PHE A 134 -2.74 5.56 12.45
CA PHE A 134 -3.93 5.85 11.68
C PHE A 134 -4.88 6.81 12.41
N ALA A 135 -5.06 6.65 13.74
CA ALA A 135 -5.85 7.58 14.55
C ALA A 135 -5.31 9.02 14.43
N LYS A 136 -4.00 9.22 14.55
CA LYS A 136 -3.36 10.53 14.35
C LYS A 136 -3.54 11.10 12.94
N LEU A 137 -3.59 10.23 11.92
CA LEU A 137 -3.89 10.66 10.56
C LEU A 137 -5.34 11.15 10.46
N MET A 138 -6.28 10.42 11.04
CA MET A 138 -7.70 10.79 11.10
C MET A 138 -7.92 12.15 11.79
N ASP A 139 -7.33 12.35 12.98
CA ASP A 139 -7.47 13.57 13.79
C ASP A 139 -7.14 14.86 13.00
N ARG A 140 -6.34 14.74 11.93
CA ARG A 140 -5.94 15.88 11.09
C ARG A 140 -7.03 16.33 10.11
N PHE A 141 -7.98 15.45 9.77
CA PHE A 141 -8.95 15.67 8.69
C PHE A 141 -10.40 15.54 9.15
N ASP A 142 -10.65 14.97 10.32
CA ASP A 142 -11.99 14.63 10.83
C ASP A 142 -12.85 15.87 11.14
N SER A 143 -12.22 17.00 11.45
CA SER A 143 -12.96 18.25 11.79
C SER A 143 -13.71 18.85 10.60
N ASN A 144 -13.28 18.60 9.38
CA ASN A 144 -13.79 19.23 8.15
C ASN A 144 -14.36 18.22 7.13
N ASN A 145 -14.32 16.92 7.42
CA ASN A 145 -14.76 15.86 6.52
C ASN A 145 -15.55 14.79 7.29
N THR A 146 -16.30 13.98 6.58
CA THR A 146 -16.94 12.79 7.14
C THR A 146 -16.14 11.56 6.71
N ILE A 147 -15.45 10.90 7.64
CA ILE A 147 -14.58 9.78 7.34
C ILE A 147 -15.13 8.49 7.97
N PHE A 148 -15.44 7.52 7.12
CA PHE A 148 -15.90 6.20 7.52
C PHE A 148 -14.72 5.22 7.51
N LYS A 149 -14.66 4.34 8.50
CA LYS A 149 -13.65 3.27 8.62
C LYS A 149 -14.29 1.94 8.26
N GLU A 150 -13.87 1.33 7.16
CA GLU A 150 -14.41 0.03 6.75
C GLU A 150 -13.32 -1.05 6.82
N PRO A 151 -13.39 -1.97 7.80
CA PRO A 151 -12.47 -3.10 7.88
C PRO A 151 -12.90 -4.20 6.89
N CYS A 152 -12.05 -4.50 5.89
CA CYS A 152 -12.33 -5.47 4.84
C CYS A 152 -11.30 -6.63 4.86
N PRO A 153 -11.29 -7.53 5.86
CA PRO A 153 -10.30 -8.60 5.96
C PRO A 153 -10.37 -9.60 4.80
N ASP A 154 -11.57 -9.95 4.31
CA ASP A 154 -11.78 -10.98 3.29
C ASP A 154 -11.17 -10.60 1.93
N LEU A 155 -11.04 -9.31 1.64
CA LEU A 155 -10.44 -8.85 0.39
C LEU A 155 -8.96 -9.23 0.26
N VAL A 156 -8.24 -9.39 1.38
CA VAL A 156 -6.85 -9.88 1.36
C VAL A 156 -6.81 -11.34 0.93
N GLU A 157 -7.69 -12.17 1.52
CA GLU A 157 -7.73 -13.61 1.25
C GLU A 157 -8.08 -13.93 -0.21
N ILE A 158 -9.02 -13.18 -0.79
CA ILE A 158 -9.41 -13.35 -2.21
C ILE A 158 -8.21 -13.15 -3.14
N VAL A 159 -7.34 -12.17 -2.89
CA VAL A 159 -6.12 -11.95 -3.69
C VAL A 159 -5.11 -13.07 -3.44
N GLU A 160 -4.80 -13.37 -2.18
CA GLU A 160 -3.80 -14.39 -1.81
C GLU A 160 -4.20 -15.80 -2.30
N SER A 161 -5.49 -16.09 -2.38
CA SER A 161 -6.00 -17.36 -2.93
C SER A 161 -6.12 -17.38 -4.46
N GLY A 162 -5.79 -16.29 -5.16
CA GLY A 162 -5.88 -16.19 -6.62
C GLY A 162 -7.30 -16.07 -7.18
N ARG A 163 -8.29 -15.74 -6.35
CA ARG A 163 -9.71 -15.68 -6.72
C ARG A 163 -10.20 -14.30 -7.15
N LEU A 164 -9.27 -13.35 -7.37
CA LEU A 164 -9.61 -11.98 -7.80
C LEU A 164 -10.41 -11.94 -9.11
N GLY A 165 -10.27 -12.96 -9.98
CA GLY A 165 -11.03 -13.06 -11.24
C GLY A 165 -12.46 -13.60 -11.08
N ASP A 166 -12.86 -14.05 -9.89
CA ASP A 166 -14.23 -14.48 -9.59
C ASP A 166 -15.11 -13.26 -9.31
N HIS A 167 -15.66 -12.66 -10.38
CA HIS A 167 -16.43 -11.41 -10.32
C HIS A 167 -17.57 -11.48 -9.31
N ASP A 168 -18.34 -12.59 -9.33
CA ASP A 168 -19.50 -12.74 -8.44
C ASP A 168 -19.08 -12.82 -6.97
N LEU A 169 -17.96 -13.50 -6.67
CA LEU A 169 -17.41 -13.52 -5.32
C LEU A 169 -16.99 -12.12 -4.87
N VAL A 170 -16.22 -11.44 -5.72
CA VAL A 170 -15.69 -10.10 -5.42
C VAL A 170 -16.82 -9.12 -5.17
N MET A 171 -17.79 -9.04 -6.09
CA MET A 171 -18.91 -8.10 -5.97
C MET A 171 -19.79 -8.42 -4.75
N ARG A 172 -20.11 -9.69 -4.49
CA ARG A 172 -20.86 -10.05 -3.26
C ARG A 172 -20.11 -9.64 -1.99
N THR A 173 -18.78 -9.79 -1.98
CA THR A 173 -17.96 -9.40 -0.82
C THR A 173 -17.95 -7.88 -0.66
N LEU A 174 -17.79 -7.12 -1.74
CA LEU A 174 -17.84 -5.66 -1.70
C LEU A 174 -19.21 -5.16 -1.27
N HIS A 175 -20.30 -5.69 -1.83
CA HIS A 175 -21.66 -5.35 -1.38
C HIS A 175 -21.87 -5.65 0.11
N GLY A 176 -21.34 -6.77 0.61
CA GLY A 176 -21.41 -7.10 2.04
C GLY A 176 -20.79 -6.05 2.96
N TYR A 177 -19.75 -5.37 2.51
CA TYR A 177 -19.10 -4.28 3.26
C TYR A 177 -19.73 -2.90 3.00
N PHE A 178 -20.08 -2.59 1.77
CA PHE A 178 -20.34 -1.22 1.35
C PHE A 178 -21.82 -0.84 1.24
N ASP A 179 -22.77 -1.79 1.15
CA ASP A 179 -24.21 -1.50 1.05
C ASP A 179 -24.81 -0.81 2.30
N GLN A 180 -24.08 -0.80 3.41
CA GLN A 180 -24.47 -0.06 4.60
C GLN A 180 -24.31 1.46 4.46
N TYR A 181 -23.55 1.93 3.46
CA TYR A 181 -23.30 3.34 3.20
C TYR A 181 -24.23 3.87 2.11
N ASP A 182 -24.58 5.15 2.21
CA ASP A 182 -25.23 5.87 1.11
C ASP A 182 -24.19 6.21 0.02
N MET A 183 -23.94 5.22 -0.85
CA MET A 183 -22.87 5.26 -1.85
C MET A 183 -23.04 6.42 -2.84
N GLU A 184 -24.27 6.84 -3.12
CA GLU A 184 -24.54 8.01 -3.96
C GLU A 184 -23.96 9.31 -3.40
N HIS A 185 -23.70 9.39 -2.10
CA HIS A 185 -23.14 10.56 -1.44
C HIS A 185 -21.69 10.35 -0.95
N ILE A 186 -21.02 9.29 -1.40
CA ILE A 186 -19.60 9.09 -1.15
C ILE A 186 -18.79 9.82 -2.23
N ASP A 187 -17.76 10.57 -1.80
CA ASP A 187 -16.88 11.33 -2.69
C ASP A 187 -15.59 10.57 -3.02
N SER A 188 -15.14 9.71 -2.11
CA SER A 188 -13.94 8.90 -2.33
C SER A 188 -13.94 7.60 -1.51
N VAL A 189 -13.35 6.55 -2.07
CA VAL A 189 -12.89 5.37 -1.34
C VAL A 189 -11.37 5.34 -1.34
N VAL A 190 -10.77 5.35 -0.15
CA VAL A 190 -9.32 5.22 0.03
C VAL A 190 -8.98 3.76 0.25
N LEU A 191 -8.14 3.21 -0.62
CA LEU A 191 -7.63 1.84 -0.54
C LEU A 191 -6.45 1.80 0.44
N GLY A 192 -6.76 1.60 1.71
CA GLY A 192 -5.80 1.58 2.82
C GLY A 192 -5.06 0.24 3.00
N CYS A 193 -5.08 -0.62 1.99
CA CYS A 193 -4.35 -1.87 1.92
C CYS A 193 -3.83 -2.07 0.49
N THR A 194 -2.61 -2.56 0.35
CA THR A 194 -1.96 -2.83 -0.94
C THR A 194 -2.72 -3.83 -1.82
N HIS A 195 -3.34 -4.83 -1.19
CA HIS A 195 -4.19 -5.81 -1.89
C HIS A 195 -5.41 -5.16 -2.54
N PHE A 196 -5.93 -4.08 -1.95
CA PHE A 196 -7.17 -3.45 -2.43
C PHE A 196 -6.97 -2.67 -3.72
N VAL A 197 -5.73 -2.35 -4.08
CA VAL A 197 -5.42 -1.71 -5.37
C VAL A 197 -5.86 -2.58 -6.56
N PHE A 198 -5.84 -3.89 -6.42
CA PHE A 198 -6.29 -4.83 -7.45
C PHE A 198 -7.81 -4.87 -7.65
N TYR A 199 -8.57 -4.30 -6.72
CA TYR A 199 -10.04 -4.16 -6.82
C TYR A 199 -10.48 -2.84 -7.42
N ARG A 200 -9.57 -2.02 -7.95
CA ARG A 200 -9.89 -0.67 -8.43
C ARG A 200 -11.05 -0.63 -9.42
N ASP A 201 -11.13 -1.57 -10.36
CA ASP A 201 -12.20 -1.62 -11.36
C ASP A 201 -13.51 -2.09 -10.75
N TYR A 202 -13.50 -3.02 -9.81
CA TYR A 202 -14.67 -3.42 -9.03
C TYR A 202 -15.22 -2.27 -8.16
N PHE A 203 -14.33 -1.48 -7.57
CA PHE A 203 -14.77 -0.26 -6.86
C PHE A 203 -15.37 0.78 -7.79
N ARG A 204 -14.87 0.89 -9.02
CA ARG A 204 -15.46 1.78 -10.02
C ARG A 204 -16.85 1.32 -10.48
N GLU A 205 -17.11 0.01 -10.49
CA GLU A 205 -18.43 -0.55 -10.76
C GLU A 205 -19.40 -0.29 -9.61
N LEU A 206 -18.93 -0.32 -8.37
CA LEU A 206 -19.72 -0.11 -7.15
C LEU A 206 -20.05 1.37 -6.90
N LEU A 207 -19.20 2.28 -7.30
CA LEU A 207 -19.23 3.70 -6.96
C LEU A 207 -19.88 4.54 -8.06
N PRO A 208 -20.55 5.67 -7.72
CA PRO A 208 -20.95 6.64 -8.73
C PRO A 208 -19.73 7.21 -9.47
N GLU A 209 -19.90 7.54 -10.75
CA GLU A 209 -18.82 8.00 -11.65
C GLU A 209 -18.00 9.17 -11.07
N ARG A 210 -18.65 10.07 -10.30
CA ARG A 210 -17.99 11.22 -9.66
C ARG A 210 -17.06 10.83 -8.48
N ALA A 211 -17.25 9.65 -7.88
CA ALA A 211 -16.48 9.23 -6.73
C ALA A 211 -15.09 8.75 -7.15
N ALA A 212 -14.07 9.08 -6.32
CA ALA A 212 -12.70 8.70 -6.61
C ALA A 212 -12.30 7.43 -5.86
N VAL A 213 -11.53 6.57 -6.54
CA VAL A 213 -10.82 5.45 -5.92
C VAL A 213 -9.34 5.82 -5.79
N ILE A 214 -8.85 5.95 -4.56
CA ILE A 214 -7.55 6.56 -4.23
C ILE A 214 -6.70 5.56 -3.46
N ASP A 215 -5.44 5.40 -3.84
CA ASP A 215 -4.44 4.61 -3.10
C ASP A 215 -3.17 5.41 -2.83
N GLY A 216 -2.25 4.82 -2.07
CA GLY A 216 -1.00 5.46 -1.64
C GLY A 216 0.21 5.17 -2.53
N ASN A 217 0.10 4.36 -3.59
CA ASN A 217 1.26 3.87 -4.34
C ASN A 217 2.06 5.01 -4.98
N GLU A 218 1.40 5.86 -5.76
CA GLU A 218 2.06 7.00 -6.44
C GLU A 218 2.74 7.96 -5.45
N GLY A 219 2.04 8.29 -4.35
CA GLY A 219 2.59 9.16 -3.30
C GLY A 219 3.82 8.57 -2.63
N THR A 220 3.80 7.26 -2.36
CA THR A 220 4.92 6.53 -1.74
C THR A 220 6.12 6.47 -2.68
N VAL A 221 5.91 6.18 -3.97
CA VAL A 221 6.99 6.09 -4.96
C VAL A 221 7.59 7.48 -5.23
N ARG A 222 6.78 8.52 -5.32
CA ARG A 222 7.25 9.90 -5.44
C ARG A 222 8.12 10.30 -4.24
N HIS A 223 7.69 9.95 -3.02
CA HIS A 223 8.48 10.22 -1.81
C HIS A 223 9.81 9.45 -1.82
N LEU A 224 9.80 8.17 -2.23
CA LEU A 224 11.02 7.38 -2.41
C LEU A 224 12.00 8.10 -3.38
N GLY A 225 11.52 8.56 -4.53
CA GLY A 225 12.32 9.27 -5.51
C GLY A 225 12.98 10.53 -4.93
N VAL A 226 12.20 11.37 -4.23
CA VAL A 226 12.71 12.57 -3.56
C VAL A 226 13.79 12.24 -2.52
N VAL A 227 13.59 11.17 -1.73
CA VAL A 227 14.58 10.76 -0.72
C VAL A 227 15.87 10.26 -1.39
N LEU A 228 15.78 9.41 -2.42
CA LEU A 228 16.95 8.89 -3.13
C LEU A 228 17.70 10.00 -3.86
N GLU A 229 17.00 10.95 -4.47
CA GLU A 229 17.60 12.12 -5.12
C GLU A 229 18.36 12.99 -4.11
N SER A 230 17.75 13.30 -2.97
CA SER A 230 18.37 14.11 -1.92
C SER A 230 19.65 13.51 -1.36
N LEU A 231 19.75 12.18 -1.39
CA LEU A 231 20.92 11.41 -0.94
C LEU A 231 21.93 11.13 -2.07
N GLY A 232 21.61 11.53 -3.31
CA GLY A 232 22.42 11.20 -4.49
C GLY A 232 22.47 9.68 -4.77
N LYS A 233 21.43 8.95 -4.44
CA LYS A 233 21.36 7.48 -4.53
C LYS A 233 20.45 6.96 -5.66
N LEU A 234 19.94 7.83 -6.55
CA LEU A 234 19.22 7.36 -7.74
C LEU A 234 20.14 6.47 -8.59
N ALA A 235 19.55 5.48 -9.27
CA ALA A 235 20.31 4.69 -10.25
C ALA A 235 20.85 5.57 -11.38
N PRO A 236 21.96 5.18 -12.05
CA PRO A 236 22.38 5.84 -13.28
C PRO A 236 21.26 5.82 -14.32
N GLU A 237 21.11 6.90 -15.11
CA GLU A 237 20.03 7.01 -16.12
C GLU A 237 20.10 5.93 -17.20
N ASP A 238 21.29 5.40 -17.48
CA ASP A 238 21.55 4.33 -18.45
C ASP A 238 21.44 2.91 -17.82
N ALA A 239 21.12 2.80 -16.53
CA ALA A 239 20.93 1.50 -15.89
C ALA A 239 19.64 0.84 -16.37
N THR A 240 19.69 -0.48 -16.49
CA THR A 240 18.50 -1.30 -16.72
C THR A 240 17.97 -1.78 -15.38
N GLY A 241 16.80 -1.25 -15.00
CA GLY A 241 16.11 -1.68 -13.80
C GLY A 241 15.30 -2.97 -14.03
N GLY A 242 14.53 -3.33 -13.02
CA GLY A 242 13.64 -4.49 -13.08
C GLY A 242 13.11 -4.86 -11.71
N VAL A 243 12.21 -5.84 -11.67
CA VAL A 243 11.63 -6.36 -10.42
C VAL A 243 11.98 -7.83 -10.27
N GLU A 244 12.68 -8.16 -9.20
CA GLU A 244 12.92 -9.53 -8.78
C GLU A 244 11.92 -9.89 -7.68
N LEU A 245 11.16 -10.97 -7.89
CA LEU A 245 10.10 -11.42 -6.99
C LEU A 245 10.59 -12.58 -6.12
N ALA A 246 10.42 -12.45 -4.81
CA ALA A 246 10.60 -13.51 -3.82
C ALA A 246 9.42 -13.56 -2.86
N ASN A 247 9.16 -14.74 -2.29
CA ASN A 247 8.08 -14.95 -1.34
C ASN A 247 8.51 -15.93 -0.24
N SER A 248 7.92 -15.80 0.96
CA SER A 248 8.14 -16.76 2.05
C SER A 248 7.39 -18.08 1.82
N ASP A 249 6.30 -18.07 1.05
CA ASP A 249 5.67 -19.29 0.54
C ASP A 249 6.34 -19.72 -0.77
N PRO A 250 7.03 -20.88 -0.80
CA PRO A 250 7.77 -21.34 -1.96
C PRO A 250 6.91 -22.03 -3.02
N SER A 251 5.59 -22.03 -2.87
CA SER A 251 4.69 -22.72 -3.80
C SER A 251 4.71 -22.09 -5.19
N GLU A 252 4.63 -22.94 -6.23
CA GLU A 252 4.55 -22.46 -7.62
C GLU A 252 3.29 -21.62 -7.86
N GLN A 253 2.21 -21.91 -7.15
CA GLN A 253 0.97 -21.13 -7.22
C GLN A 253 1.20 -19.66 -6.82
N ILE A 254 1.91 -19.41 -5.73
CA ILE A 254 2.23 -18.03 -5.29
C ILE A 254 3.20 -17.37 -6.27
N ALA A 255 4.18 -18.12 -6.79
CA ALA A 255 5.10 -17.60 -7.78
C ALA A 255 4.38 -17.19 -9.09
N GLU A 256 3.45 -18.01 -9.59
CA GLU A 256 2.63 -17.68 -10.77
C GLU A 256 1.71 -16.48 -10.52
N LEU A 257 1.04 -16.42 -9.37
CA LEU A 257 0.23 -15.29 -8.98
C LEU A 257 1.04 -13.99 -8.90
N SER A 258 2.24 -14.06 -8.30
CA SER A 258 3.15 -12.92 -8.21
C SER A 258 3.49 -12.38 -9.59
N ARG A 259 3.88 -13.27 -10.53
CA ARG A 259 4.17 -12.89 -11.92
C ARG A 259 2.94 -12.29 -12.63
N LYS A 260 1.76 -12.87 -12.43
CA LYS A 260 0.51 -12.36 -12.99
C LYS A 260 0.20 -10.94 -12.49
N LEU A 261 0.27 -10.71 -11.17
CA LEU A 261 -0.03 -9.41 -10.57
C LEU A 261 0.99 -8.32 -10.92
N LEU A 262 2.23 -8.69 -11.24
CA LEU A 262 3.24 -7.74 -11.72
C LEU A 262 2.93 -7.24 -13.14
N ASN A 263 2.29 -8.05 -13.97
CA ASN A 263 2.02 -7.77 -15.39
C ASN A 263 0.59 -7.28 -15.71
N VAL A 264 -0.22 -7.05 -14.69
CA VAL A 264 -1.62 -6.55 -14.86
C VAL A 264 -1.68 -5.08 -15.27
#